data_e66aa8488c825998d176e972f9813703
#
_entry.id   e66aa8488c825998d176e972f9813703
#
_cell.length_a   1.000
_cell.length_b   1.000
_cell.length_c   1.000
_cell.angle_alpha   90.00
_cell.angle_beta   90.00
_cell.angle_gamma   90.00
#
_symmetry.space_group_name_H-M   'P 1'
#
loop_
_entity.id
_entity.type
_entity.pdbx_description
1 polymer ?
#
loop_
_entity_poly.entity_id
_entity_poly.type
_entity_poly.pdbx_seq_one_letter_code
_entity_poly.pdbx_strand_id
1 'polypeptide(L)'
;MLIVHHLNNSRSQRVLWLLEELGVPYEIRHHQRDPKTMLAPKELLAVHPLGKSPVIVDGATTVAETGAIVDYILDTHGNGRLRPAPGTPEYLRYRYWLHFAEGSAMPPLLMKLVFDEVQKAPMPFFVKPIAKAISQKVMGMLVWPNLKRQFDFIEAELGKSTWLAGDALTGADIMMSFPLEAAKQRAGLDASHPKM
;
A
#
# COMPACT_ATOMS: atom_id res chain seq x y z
N MET A 1 -22.19 1.50 12.75
CA MET A 1 -21.92 2.03 11.39
C MET A 1 -20.42 2.20 11.27
N LEU A 2 -19.82 1.64 10.24
CA LEU A 2 -18.38 1.67 10.02
C LEU A 2 -17.96 3.04 9.47
N ILE A 3 -16.95 3.67 10.05
CA ILE A 3 -16.40 4.96 9.63
C ILE A 3 -14.98 4.75 9.14
N VAL A 4 -14.66 5.25 7.95
CA VAL A 4 -13.31 5.22 7.37
C VAL A 4 -12.70 6.61 7.42
N HIS A 5 -11.60 6.77 8.16
CA HIS A 5 -10.79 7.99 8.16
C HIS A 5 -9.87 7.99 6.93
N HIS A 6 -10.37 8.60 5.86
CA HIS A 6 -9.69 8.67 4.56
C HIS A 6 -8.80 9.92 4.48
N LEU A 7 -7.53 9.71 4.18
CA LEU A 7 -6.57 10.79 3.90
C LEU A 7 -6.23 10.78 2.41
N ASN A 8 -6.24 11.92 1.75
CA ASN A 8 -5.86 12.02 0.35
C ASN A 8 -4.44 11.47 0.10
N ASN A 9 -4.22 10.85 -1.06
CA ASN A 9 -2.95 10.22 -1.45
C ASN A 9 -2.41 9.24 -0.36
N SER A 10 -3.26 8.38 0.13
CA SER A 10 -2.91 7.40 1.15
C SER A 10 -3.45 6.01 0.87
N ARG A 11 -3.00 5.08 1.68
CA ARG A 11 -3.40 3.67 1.63
C ARG A 11 -4.89 3.43 1.91
N SER A 12 -5.62 4.43 2.39
CA SER A 12 -7.04 4.31 2.74
C SER A 12 -7.94 3.99 1.55
N GLN A 13 -7.54 4.29 0.31
CA GLN A 13 -8.30 3.89 -0.88
C GLN A 13 -8.52 2.38 -0.96
N ARG A 14 -7.58 1.56 -0.48
CA ARG A 14 -7.73 0.10 -0.43
C ARG A 14 -8.86 -0.34 0.49
N VAL A 15 -9.05 0.36 1.60
CA VAL A 15 -10.13 0.08 2.54
C VAL A 15 -11.49 0.42 1.92
N LEU A 16 -11.57 1.54 1.20
CA LEU A 16 -12.78 1.91 0.47
C LEU A 16 -13.11 0.87 -0.59
N TRP A 17 -12.12 0.47 -1.41
CA TRP A 17 -12.33 -0.58 -2.42
C TRP A 17 -12.80 -1.90 -1.80
N LEU A 18 -12.19 -2.34 -0.69
CA LEU A 18 -12.62 -3.56 0.01
C LEU A 18 -14.08 -3.49 0.45
N LEU A 19 -14.51 -2.36 1.00
CA LEU A 19 -15.89 -2.17 1.46
C LEU A 19 -16.89 -2.13 0.30
N GLU A 20 -16.53 -1.51 -0.82
CA GLU A 20 -17.32 -1.53 -2.05
C GLU A 20 -17.49 -2.96 -2.60
N GLU A 21 -16.41 -3.74 -2.68
CA GLU A 21 -16.47 -5.14 -3.14
C GLU A 21 -17.36 -6.02 -2.24
N LEU A 22 -17.37 -5.72 -0.94
CA LEU A 22 -18.22 -6.43 0.01
C LEU A 22 -19.66 -5.90 0.08
N GLY A 23 -19.92 -4.71 -0.45
CA GLY A 23 -21.22 -4.03 -0.32
C GLY A 23 -21.54 -3.64 1.12
N VAL A 24 -20.52 -3.37 1.93
CA VAL A 24 -20.67 -2.97 3.34
C VAL A 24 -20.93 -1.47 3.43
N PRO A 25 -22.01 -1.01 4.06
CA PRO A 25 -22.29 0.41 4.22
C PRO A 25 -21.30 1.06 5.20
N TYR A 26 -20.78 2.22 4.84
CA TYR A 26 -19.80 2.96 5.63
C TYR A 26 -19.94 4.48 5.44
N GLU A 27 -19.34 5.25 6.36
CA GLU A 27 -19.19 6.71 6.28
C GLU A 27 -17.72 7.05 6.03
N ILE A 28 -17.45 8.05 5.18
CA ILE A 28 -16.09 8.56 4.96
C ILE A 28 -15.89 9.84 5.76
N ARG A 29 -14.87 9.86 6.61
CA ARG A 29 -14.31 11.06 7.24
C ARG A 29 -13.10 11.51 6.46
N HIS A 30 -13.26 12.55 5.65
CA HIS A 30 -12.20 13.09 4.80
C HIS A 30 -11.19 13.89 5.61
N HIS A 31 -9.92 13.56 5.42
CA HIS A 31 -8.77 14.32 5.91
C HIS A 31 -7.90 14.74 4.75
N GLN A 32 -7.25 15.90 4.86
CA GLN A 32 -6.34 16.39 3.84
C GLN A 32 -4.95 16.59 4.42
N ARG A 33 -3.93 16.27 3.62
CA ARG A 33 -2.54 16.56 3.96
C ARG A 33 -2.30 18.05 3.96
N ASP A 34 -1.44 18.48 4.85
CA ASP A 34 -0.88 19.83 4.77
C ASP A 34 -0.16 20.01 3.42
N PRO A 35 -0.51 21.02 2.61
CA PRO A 35 0.01 21.15 1.25
C PRO A 35 1.52 21.51 1.20
N LYS A 36 2.10 22.00 2.30
CA LYS A 36 3.51 22.36 2.37
C LYS A 36 4.37 21.21 2.91
N THR A 37 3.92 20.57 3.97
CA THR A 37 4.69 19.51 4.65
C THR A 37 4.33 18.10 4.19
N MET A 38 3.20 17.94 3.50
CA MET A 38 2.62 16.64 3.12
C MET A 38 2.31 15.72 4.31
N LEU A 39 2.34 16.24 5.53
CA LEU A 39 1.99 15.49 6.72
C LEU A 39 0.47 15.35 6.88
N ALA A 40 0.07 14.31 7.60
CA ALA A 40 -1.32 14.12 8.00
C ALA A 40 -1.75 15.21 8.99
N PRO A 41 -3.02 15.63 8.99
CA PRO A 41 -3.51 16.63 9.90
C PRO A 41 -3.59 16.11 11.34
N LYS A 42 -3.48 17.03 12.32
CA LYS A 42 -3.45 16.69 13.74
C LYS A 42 -4.75 16.06 14.27
N GLU A 43 -5.86 16.26 13.57
CA GLU A 43 -7.16 15.68 13.92
C GLU A 43 -7.13 14.15 13.92
N LEU A 44 -6.26 13.54 13.09
CA LEU A 44 -6.07 12.09 13.10
C LEU A 44 -5.44 11.57 14.41
N LEU A 45 -4.72 12.40 15.16
CA LEU A 45 -4.21 12.03 16.49
C LEU A 45 -5.32 11.82 17.52
N ALA A 46 -6.46 12.48 17.35
CA ALA A 46 -7.63 12.26 18.21
C ALA A 46 -8.32 10.92 17.89
N VAL A 47 -8.12 10.36 16.72
CA VAL A 47 -8.68 9.06 16.30
C VAL A 47 -7.75 7.91 16.71
N HIS A 48 -6.44 8.07 16.45
CA HIS A 48 -5.44 7.07 16.79
C HIS A 48 -4.10 7.75 17.11
N PRO A 49 -3.37 7.32 18.16
CA PRO A 49 -2.14 7.98 18.64
C PRO A 49 -1.05 8.19 17.59
N LEU A 50 -0.99 7.35 16.56
CA LEU A 50 -0.01 7.50 15.48
C LEU A 50 -0.38 8.58 14.47
N GLY A 51 -1.61 9.13 14.47
CA GLY A 51 -2.06 10.18 13.55
C GLY A 51 -1.92 9.81 12.07
N LYS A 52 -2.10 8.54 11.72
CA LYS A 52 -1.95 8.01 10.36
C LYS A 52 -3.30 7.56 9.80
N SER A 53 -3.38 7.41 8.49
CA SER A 53 -4.51 6.83 7.76
C SER A 53 -4.00 5.66 6.89
N PRO A 54 -4.82 4.60 6.68
CA PRO A 54 -6.20 4.44 7.13
C PRO A 54 -6.34 4.14 8.64
N VAL A 55 -7.46 4.57 9.18
CA VAL A 55 -8.01 4.10 10.46
C VAL A 55 -9.50 3.90 10.24
N ILE A 56 -10.08 2.86 10.78
CA ILE A 56 -11.52 2.64 10.83
C ILE A 56 -12.03 2.67 12.24
N VAL A 57 -13.29 3.07 12.39
CA VAL A 57 -14.05 2.98 13.64
C VAL A 57 -15.33 2.20 13.35
N ASP A 58 -15.52 1.08 14.04
CA ASP A 58 -16.73 0.26 13.94
C ASP A 58 -17.35 0.07 15.33
N GLY A 59 -18.40 0.83 15.60
CA GLY A 59 -18.97 0.92 16.95
C GLY A 59 -17.95 1.44 17.96
N ALA A 60 -17.57 0.62 18.92
CA ALA A 60 -16.56 0.93 19.94
C ALA A 60 -15.13 0.51 19.54
N THR A 61 -14.97 -0.17 18.40
CA THR A 61 -13.68 -0.71 17.96
C THR A 61 -12.99 0.26 17.01
N THR A 62 -11.74 0.63 17.31
CA THR A 62 -10.87 1.40 16.41
C THR A 62 -9.73 0.51 15.93
N VAL A 63 -9.57 0.40 14.61
CA VAL A 63 -8.51 -0.41 13.99
C VAL A 63 -7.64 0.47 13.11
N ALA A 64 -6.34 0.40 13.32
CA ALA A 64 -5.30 1.01 12.47
C ALA A 64 -4.46 -0.10 11.83
N GLU A 65 -3.54 0.26 10.92
CA GLU A 65 -2.76 -0.61 10.05
C GLU A 65 -3.61 -1.27 8.96
N THR A 66 -3.23 -1.04 7.70
CA THR A 66 -4.06 -1.47 6.56
C THR A 66 -4.31 -2.98 6.53
N GLY A 67 -3.29 -3.80 6.84
CA GLY A 67 -3.44 -5.25 6.89
C GLY A 67 -4.40 -5.69 8.00
N ALA A 68 -4.28 -5.11 9.19
CA ALA A 68 -5.19 -5.39 10.30
C ALA A 68 -6.64 -4.95 10.01
N ILE A 69 -6.80 -3.82 9.31
CA ILE A 69 -8.12 -3.33 8.87
C ILE A 69 -8.73 -4.31 7.86
N VAL A 70 -7.95 -4.77 6.88
CA VAL A 70 -8.42 -5.75 5.87
C VAL A 70 -8.86 -7.04 6.57
N ASP A 71 -8.03 -7.61 7.45
CA ASP A 71 -8.39 -8.82 8.19
C ASP A 71 -9.64 -8.60 9.06
N TYR A 72 -9.72 -7.49 9.80
CA TYR A 72 -10.90 -7.15 10.62
C TYR A 72 -12.18 -7.08 9.79
N ILE A 73 -12.16 -6.37 8.65
CA ILE A 73 -13.34 -6.24 7.78
C ILE A 73 -13.73 -7.60 7.21
N LEU A 74 -12.77 -8.42 6.79
CA LEU A 74 -13.05 -9.76 6.26
C LEU A 74 -13.59 -10.73 7.32
N ASP A 75 -13.11 -10.60 8.58
CA ASP A 75 -13.59 -11.41 9.70
C ASP A 75 -15.01 -11.03 10.13
N THR A 76 -15.31 -9.72 10.17
CA THR A 76 -16.56 -9.22 10.75
C THR A 76 -17.67 -9.00 9.71
N HIS A 77 -17.30 -8.63 8.49
CA HIS A 77 -18.23 -8.21 7.43
C HIS A 77 -18.07 -9.02 6.14
N GLY A 78 -17.01 -9.83 6.00
CA GLY A 78 -16.68 -10.53 4.75
C GLY A 78 -17.61 -11.68 4.40
N ASN A 79 -18.24 -12.33 5.38
CA ASN A 79 -19.08 -13.51 5.16
C ASN A 79 -18.40 -14.59 4.30
N GLY A 80 -17.09 -14.82 4.51
CA GLY A 80 -16.27 -15.77 3.75
C GLY A 80 -15.85 -15.29 2.35
N ARG A 81 -16.21 -14.09 1.93
CA ARG A 81 -15.81 -13.48 0.65
C ARG A 81 -14.41 -12.90 0.73
N LEU A 82 -13.74 -12.79 -0.42
CA LEU A 82 -12.44 -12.16 -0.63
C LEU A 82 -11.29 -12.71 0.24
N ARG A 83 -11.49 -13.89 0.83
CA ARG A 83 -10.46 -14.63 1.56
C ARG A 83 -10.65 -16.12 1.35
N PRO A 84 -9.61 -16.85 0.90
CA PRO A 84 -9.66 -18.30 0.78
C PRO A 84 -9.87 -18.99 2.12
N ALA A 85 -10.40 -20.20 2.10
CA ALA A 85 -10.62 -20.98 3.31
C ALA A 85 -9.30 -21.32 4.03
N PRO A 86 -9.23 -21.18 5.36
CA PRO A 86 -8.05 -21.57 6.13
C PRO A 86 -7.63 -23.02 5.86
N GLY A 87 -6.31 -23.26 5.79
CA GLY A 87 -5.74 -24.57 5.53
C GLY A 87 -5.56 -24.92 4.06
N THR A 88 -6.03 -24.08 3.13
CA THR A 88 -5.81 -24.27 1.68
C THR A 88 -4.50 -23.64 1.20
N PRO A 89 -3.91 -24.10 0.08
CA PRO A 89 -2.75 -23.46 -0.54
C PRO A 89 -3.01 -21.99 -0.91
N GLU A 90 -4.22 -21.67 -1.37
CA GLU A 90 -4.65 -20.31 -1.72
C GLU A 90 -4.66 -19.40 -0.49
N TYR A 91 -5.03 -19.92 0.69
CA TYR A 91 -4.97 -19.17 1.95
C TYR A 91 -3.53 -18.83 2.35
N LEU A 92 -2.58 -19.75 2.13
CA LEU A 92 -1.18 -19.47 2.36
C LEU A 92 -0.67 -18.37 1.41
N ARG A 93 -1.04 -18.44 0.12
CA ARG A 93 -0.72 -17.40 -0.87
C ARG A 93 -1.37 -16.06 -0.51
N TYR A 94 -2.63 -16.04 -0.11
CA TYR A 94 -3.33 -14.86 0.38
C TYR A 94 -2.55 -14.18 1.51
N ARG A 95 -2.17 -14.91 2.54
CA ARG A 95 -1.39 -14.37 3.66
C ARG A 95 -0.02 -13.86 3.21
N TYR A 96 0.66 -14.60 2.33
CA TYR A 96 1.94 -14.17 1.78
C TYR A 96 1.82 -12.80 1.12
N TRP A 97 0.86 -12.60 0.21
CA TRP A 97 0.69 -11.35 -0.51
C TRP A 97 0.16 -10.22 0.35
N LEU A 98 -0.69 -10.52 1.33
CA LEU A 98 -1.15 -9.55 2.33
C LEU A 98 0.04 -8.90 3.06
N HIS A 99 1.00 -9.70 3.50
CA HIS A 99 2.21 -9.23 4.17
C HIS A 99 3.25 -8.66 3.20
N PHE A 100 3.38 -9.23 2.01
CA PHE A 100 4.31 -8.79 0.99
C PHE A 100 4.07 -7.33 0.59
N ALA A 101 2.83 -6.91 0.50
CA ALA A 101 2.44 -5.56 0.08
C ALA A 101 3.14 -4.46 0.91
N GLU A 102 3.13 -4.57 2.23
CA GLU A 102 3.75 -3.57 3.11
C GLU A 102 5.18 -3.95 3.54
N GLY A 103 5.44 -5.23 3.74
CA GLY A 103 6.75 -5.71 4.24
C GLY A 103 7.83 -5.76 3.17
N SER A 104 7.46 -5.95 1.91
CA SER A 104 8.42 -6.13 0.81
C SER A 104 8.25 -5.12 -0.32
N ALA A 105 7.03 -4.95 -0.84
CA ALA A 105 6.81 -4.11 -2.02
C ALA A 105 6.93 -2.61 -1.71
N MET A 106 6.35 -2.15 -0.60
CA MET A 106 6.37 -0.73 -0.24
C MET A 106 7.73 -0.16 0.16
N PRO A 107 8.61 -0.86 0.93
CA PRO A 107 9.87 -0.27 1.39
C PRO A 107 10.76 0.29 0.27
N PRO A 108 11.09 -0.44 -0.81
CA PRO A 108 11.93 0.11 -1.87
C PRO A 108 11.24 1.25 -2.64
N LEU A 109 9.90 1.23 -2.79
CA LEU A 109 9.14 2.33 -3.38
C LEU A 109 9.17 3.60 -2.52
N LEU A 110 9.09 3.43 -1.20
CA LEU A 110 9.25 4.55 -0.25
C LEU A 110 10.67 5.11 -0.28
N MET A 111 11.69 4.23 -0.29
CA MET A 111 13.08 4.66 -0.41
C MET A 111 13.30 5.45 -1.69
N LYS A 112 12.77 4.96 -2.82
CA LYS A 112 12.83 5.70 -4.08
C LYS A 112 12.24 7.10 -3.94
N LEU A 113 11.04 7.23 -3.39
CA LEU A 113 10.39 8.52 -3.15
C LEU A 113 11.28 9.44 -2.31
N VAL A 114 11.83 8.95 -1.20
CA VAL A 114 12.67 9.75 -0.30
C VAL A 114 13.93 10.24 -1.03
N PHE A 115 14.63 9.38 -1.75
CA PHE A 115 15.85 9.77 -2.46
C PHE A 115 15.58 10.65 -3.68
N ASP A 116 14.44 10.54 -4.34
CA ASP A 116 14.00 11.48 -5.37
C ASP A 116 13.76 12.88 -4.78
N GLU A 117 13.11 12.96 -3.62
CA GLU A 117 12.85 14.23 -2.94
C GLU A 117 14.14 14.87 -2.36
N VAL A 118 15.08 14.07 -1.88
CA VAL A 118 16.41 14.56 -1.45
C VAL A 118 17.12 15.31 -2.58
N GLN A 119 17.03 14.81 -3.83
CA GLN A 119 17.66 15.47 -4.97
C GLN A 119 16.98 16.80 -5.35
N LYS A 120 15.69 16.94 -5.06
CA LYS A 120 14.89 18.15 -5.36
C LYS A 120 14.92 19.17 -4.23
N ALA A 121 15.33 18.77 -3.03
CA ALA A 121 15.32 19.64 -1.86
C ALA A 121 16.15 20.91 -2.08
N PRO A 122 15.69 22.07 -1.58
CA PRO A 122 16.47 23.30 -1.64
C PRO A 122 17.76 23.14 -0.84
N MET A 123 18.90 23.36 -1.51
CA MET A 123 20.23 23.25 -0.89
C MET A 123 21.25 24.13 -1.64
N PRO A 124 22.37 24.51 -0.98
CA PRO A 124 23.46 25.22 -1.63
C PRO A 124 23.98 24.49 -2.89
N PHE A 125 24.37 25.24 -3.91
CA PHE A 125 24.73 24.66 -5.23
C PHE A 125 25.89 23.66 -5.16
N PHE A 126 26.82 23.82 -4.25
CA PHE A 126 27.97 22.94 -4.04
C PHE A 126 27.61 21.63 -3.31
N VAL A 127 26.43 21.56 -2.64
CA VAL A 127 25.93 20.37 -1.98
C VAL A 127 25.17 19.48 -2.96
N LYS A 128 24.53 20.06 -3.98
CA LYS A 128 23.71 19.32 -4.97
C LYS A 128 24.42 18.13 -5.61
N PRO A 129 25.69 18.24 -6.10
CA PRO A 129 26.37 17.08 -6.70
C PRO A 129 26.59 15.95 -5.70
N ILE A 130 26.85 16.26 -4.43
CA ILE A 130 27.06 15.27 -3.37
C ILE A 130 25.74 14.53 -3.08
N ALA A 131 24.66 15.28 -2.87
CA ALA A 131 23.33 14.69 -2.64
C ALA A 131 22.90 13.79 -3.81
N LYS A 132 23.13 14.24 -5.04
CA LYS A 132 22.85 13.47 -6.26
C LYS A 132 23.68 12.17 -6.32
N ALA A 133 24.98 12.25 -6.04
CA ALA A 133 25.87 11.09 -6.05
C ALA A 133 25.46 10.04 -4.99
N ILE A 134 25.13 10.47 -3.78
CA ILE A 134 24.63 9.59 -2.71
C ILE A 134 23.31 8.94 -3.14
N SER A 135 22.35 9.73 -3.61
CA SER A 135 21.05 9.21 -4.05
C SER A 135 21.22 8.20 -5.19
N GLN A 136 22.01 8.50 -6.20
CA GLN A 136 22.28 7.59 -7.31
C GLN A 136 22.94 6.28 -6.85
N LYS A 137 23.86 6.35 -5.90
CA LYS A 137 24.52 5.16 -5.34
C LYS A 137 23.51 4.26 -4.62
N VAL A 138 22.68 4.83 -3.75
CA VAL A 138 21.64 4.07 -3.04
C VAL A 138 20.62 3.49 -4.01
N MET A 139 20.17 4.29 -4.97
CA MET A 139 19.24 3.83 -6.01
C MET A 139 19.81 2.65 -6.81
N GLY A 140 21.05 2.75 -7.27
CA GLY A 140 21.69 1.72 -8.09
C GLY A 140 22.04 0.45 -7.32
N MET A 141 22.51 0.57 -6.07
CA MET A 141 22.96 -0.59 -5.27
C MET A 141 21.81 -1.34 -4.59
N LEU A 142 20.76 -0.62 -4.18
CA LEU A 142 19.74 -1.18 -3.30
C LEU A 142 18.34 -1.13 -3.91
N VAL A 143 17.91 0.04 -4.39
CA VAL A 143 16.49 0.24 -4.74
C VAL A 143 16.14 -0.44 -6.05
N TRP A 144 16.84 -0.13 -7.14
CA TRP A 144 16.53 -0.66 -8.48
C TRP A 144 16.69 -2.18 -8.58
N PRO A 145 17.76 -2.80 -8.06
CA PRO A 145 17.87 -4.26 -8.10
C PRO A 145 16.77 -4.98 -7.31
N ASN A 146 16.28 -4.35 -6.23
CA ASN A 146 15.21 -4.90 -5.41
C ASN A 146 13.86 -4.77 -6.13
N LEU A 147 13.54 -3.59 -6.65
CA LEU A 147 12.32 -3.35 -7.43
C LEU A 147 12.24 -4.28 -8.63
N LYS A 148 13.33 -4.39 -9.41
CA LYS A 148 13.34 -5.29 -10.57
C LYS A 148 13.02 -6.73 -10.18
N ARG A 149 13.69 -7.28 -9.15
CA ARG A 149 13.42 -8.65 -8.69
C ARG A 149 11.97 -8.85 -8.24
N GLN A 150 11.40 -7.83 -7.57
CA GLN A 150 10.01 -7.89 -7.12
C GLN A 150 9.03 -7.83 -8.30
N PHE A 151 9.26 -6.97 -9.29
CA PHE A 151 8.42 -6.88 -10.47
C PHE A 151 8.47 -8.18 -11.27
N ASP A 152 9.68 -8.69 -11.57
CA ASP A 152 9.85 -9.98 -12.26
C ASP A 152 9.12 -11.11 -11.50
N PHE A 153 9.18 -11.12 -10.17
CA PHE A 153 8.52 -12.12 -9.34
C PHE A 153 6.98 -11.98 -9.36
N ILE A 154 6.45 -10.76 -9.18
CA ILE A 154 5.00 -10.53 -9.22
C ILE A 154 4.43 -10.89 -10.60
N GLU A 155 5.09 -10.47 -11.67
CA GLU A 155 4.70 -10.80 -13.05
C GLU A 155 4.65 -12.31 -13.28
N ALA A 156 5.68 -13.04 -12.81
CA ALA A 156 5.74 -14.49 -12.91
C ALA A 156 4.63 -15.18 -12.11
N GLU A 157 4.27 -14.67 -10.92
CA GLU A 157 3.18 -15.20 -10.10
C GLU A 157 1.81 -14.95 -10.74
N LEU A 158 1.59 -13.75 -11.29
CA LEU A 158 0.38 -13.42 -12.05
C LEU A 158 0.31 -14.15 -13.42
N GLY A 159 1.41 -14.74 -13.87
CA GLY A 159 1.43 -15.66 -14.99
C GLY A 159 0.85 -17.05 -14.70
N LYS A 160 0.72 -17.41 -13.41
CA LYS A 160 0.26 -18.74 -12.96
C LYS A 160 -1.23 -18.79 -12.62
N SER A 161 -1.83 -17.65 -12.30
CA SER A 161 -3.24 -17.55 -11.89
C SER A 161 -3.78 -16.15 -12.21
N THR A 162 -5.10 -15.99 -12.25
CA THR A 162 -5.76 -14.71 -12.57
C THR A 162 -5.45 -13.64 -11.52
N TRP A 163 -5.38 -14.03 -10.25
CA TRP A 163 -5.11 -13.17 -9.11
C TRP A 163 -3.92 -13.69 -8.29
N LEU A 164 -3.40 -12.88 -7.41
CA LEU A 164 -2.19 -13.22 -6.64
C LEU A 164 -2.36 -14.45 -5.73
N ALA A 165 -3.55 -14.66 -5.19
CA ALA A 165 -3.82 -15.81 -4.33
C ALA A 165 -4.38 -17.04 -5.08
N GLY A 166 -4.81 -16.89 -6.34
CA GLY A 166 -5.44 -17.95 -7.14
C GLY A 166 -6.35 -17.38 -8.22
N ASP A 167 -7.49 -18.02 -8.48
CA ASP A 167 -8.38 -17.63 -9.58
C ASP A 167 -9.51 -16.69 -9.16
N ALA A 168 -9.56 -16.29 -7.89
CA ALA A 168 -10.56 -15.37 -7.36
C ALA A 168 -9.88 -14.15 -6.72
N LEU A 169 -10.52 -12.98 -6.89
CA LEU A 169 -10.11 -11.74 -6.21
C LEU A 169 -10.13 -11.93 -4.69
N THR A 170 -9.09 -11.44 -4.01
CA THR A 170 -8.95 -11.50 -2.56
C THR A 170 -8.52 -10.16 -1.97
N GLY A 171 -8.60 -10.03 -0.64
CA GLY A 171 -8.05 -8.88 0.07
C GLY A 171 -6.54 -8.69 -0.16
N ALA A 172 -5.81 -9.72 -0.58
CA ALA A 172 -4.39 -9.61 -0.92
C ALA A 172 -4.16 -8.80 -2.20
N ASP A 173 -5.01 -8.96 -3.20
CA ASP A 173 -4.97 -8.20 -4.46
C ASP A 173 -5.28 -6.72 -4.17
N ILE A 174 -6.28 -6.48 -3.33
CA ILE A 174 -6.62 -5.13 -2.85
C ILE A 174 -5.43 -4.52 -2.08
N MET A 175 -4.74 -5.28 -1.25
CA MET A 175 -3.53 -4.81 -0.57
C MET A 175 -2.39 -4.49 -1.54
N MET A 176 -2.22 -5.28 -2.59
CA MET A 176 -1.17 -5.08 -3.59
C MET A 176 -1.45 -3.93 -4.57
N SER A 177 -2.69 -3.48 -4.71
CA SER A 177 -3.03 -2.39 -5.64
C SER A 177 -2.21 -1.12 -5.39
N PHE A 178 -2.06 -0.70 -4.14
CA PHE A 178 -1.34 0.54 -3.81
C PHE A 178 0.17 0.46 -4.12
N PRO A 179 0.92 -0.62 -3.79
CA PRO A 179 2.28 -0.80 -4.28
C PRO A 179 2.39 -0.79 -5.82
N LEU A 180 1.46 -1.44 -6.53
CA LEU A 180 1.48 -1.49 -7.99
C LEU A 180 1.23 -0.12 -8.63
N GLU A 181 0.25 0.63 -8.13
CA GLU A 181 0.00 2.01 -8.53
C GLU A 181 1.22 2.91 -8.26
N ALA A 182 1.84 2.78 -7.08
CA ALA A 182 3.04 3.52 -6.75
C ALA A 182 4.23 3.14 -7.65
N ALA A 183 4.35 1.87 -8.02
CA ALA A 183 5.35 1.39 -8.97
C ALA A 183 5.14 1.97 -10.36
N LYS A 184 3.91 1.98 -10.85
CA LYS A 184 3.53 2.60 -12.13
C LYS A 184 3.84 4.09 -12.15
N GLN A 185 3.48 4.82 -11.10
CA GLN A 185 3.66 6.26 -11.04
C GLN A 185 5.12 6.71 -10.87
N ARG A 186 5.95 5.92 -10.19
CA ARG A 186 7.24 6.37 -9.68
C ARG A 186 8.42 5.48 -10.01
N ALA A 187 8.20 4.21 -10.30
CA ALA A 187 9.28 3.23 -10.46
C ALA A 187 9.35 2.61 -11.87
N GLY A 188 8.69 3.22 -12.86
CA GLY A 188 8.80 2.80 -14.25
C GLY A 188 8.21 1.43 -14.55
N LEU A 189 7.22 1.01 -13.76
CA LEU A 189 6.42 -0.17 -14.14
C LEU A 189 5.70 0.15 -15.44
N ASP A 190 5.99 -0.60 -16.49
CA ASP A 190 5.56 -0.37 -17.87
C ASP A 190 5.07 -1.66 -18.55
N ALA A 191 4.91 -1.62 -19.86
CA ALA A 191 4.44 -2.72 -20.68
C ALA A 191 5.36 -3.97 -20.68
N SER A 192 6.55 -3.93 -20.05
CA SER A 192 7.39 -5.12 -19.87
C SER A 192 6.83 -6.10 -18.82
N HIS A 193 5.85 -5.63 -18.03
CA HIS A 193 5.13 -6.42 -17.01
C HIS A 193 3.62 -6.36 -17.27
N PRO A 194 3.11 -6.99 -18.33
CA PRO A 194 1.74 -6.83 -18.80
C PRO A 194 0.67 -7.47 -17.90
N LYS A 195 1.06 -8.27 -16.92
CA LYS A 195 0.14 -8.90 -15.96
C LYS A 195 -0.09 -8.05 -14.69
N MET A 196 0.77 -7.08 -14.43
CA MET A 196 0.74 -6.24 -13.24
C MET A 196 -0.18 -5.03 -13.35
#